data_7e9250a8c9c5d816b98f4f514cdde011
#
_entry.id   7e9250a8c9c5d816b98f4f514cdde011
#
_cell.length_a   1.000
_cell.length_b   1.000
_cell.length_c   1.000
_cell.angle_alpha   90.00
_cell.angle_beta   90.00
_cell.angle_gamma   90.00
#
_symmetry.space_group_name_H-M   'P 1'
#
loop_
_entity.id
_entity.type
_entity.pdbx_description
1 polymer ?
#
loop_
_entity_poly.entity_id
_entity_poly.type
_entity_poly.pdbx_seq_one_letter_code
_entity_poly.pdbx_strand_id
1 'polypeptide(L)'
;KVGLWVFIMSEIMVFATFFSSYLRMRTEWCTDWAIRDGVEACKDVPEGTIVTASDLLRYDFMTLLPGAINTFLLIISSYTIVLALKTAKDTNWKPSSGVMGKLMPSRKKAVRNYLIATLVLGSMFIVLKLVEWSHLVAEGFDIGTTQGSIFYIATGAHGLHVFVGLLVMLYLVFKSDTVGYDENNAQGIEYFGLYWHFVDLAWVVIFPAFYLY
;
A
#
# COMPACT_ATOMS: atom_id res chain seq x y z
N LYS A 1 9.61 6.01 20.14
CA LYS A 1 9.65 4.69 19.46
C LYS A 1 8.47 3.79 19.90
N VAL A 2 8.21 3.66 21.22
CA VAL A 2 7.13 2.77 21.73
C VAL A 2 5.76 3.15 21.16
N GLY A 3 5.38 4.43 21.13
CA GLY A 3 4.09 4.88 20.60
C GLY A 3 3.88 4.51 19.12
N LEU A 4 4.94 4.57 18.30
CA LEU A 4 4.86 4.14 16.89
C LEU A 4 4.63 2.63 16.76
N TRP A 5 5.27 1.82 17.59
CA TRP A 5 5.05 0.38 17.60
C TRP A 5 3.63 0.00 18.03
N VAL A 6 3.09 0.67 19.05
CA VAL A 6 1.69 0.48 19.46
C VAL A 6 0.73 0.87 18.35
N PHE A 7 1.00 1.99 17.65
CA PHE A 7 0.22 2.41 16.49
C PHE A 7 0.28 1.37 15.36
N ILE A 8 1.48 0.91 14.96
CA ILE A 8 1.62 -0.12 13.91
C ILE A 8 0.89 -1.41 14.31
N MET A 9 0.96 -1.83 15.58
CA MET A 9 0.24 -3.02 16.06
C MET A 9 -1.28 -2.87 15.96
N SER A 10 -1.83 -1.69 16.24
CA SER A 10 -3.26 -1.43 16.06
C SER A 10 -3.68 -1.51 14.60
N GLU A 11 -2.87 -0.98 13.69
CA GLU A 11 -3.14 -1.03 12.26
C GLU A 11 -3.03 -2.44 11.69
N ILE A 12 -2.08 -3.25 12.17
CA ILE A 12 -2.00 -4.68 11.83
C ILE A 12 -3.30 -5.40 12.20
N MET A 13 -3.88 -5.11 13.37
CA MET A 13 -5.15 -5.71 13.78
C MET A 13 -6.30 -5.29 12.86
N VAL A 14 -6.36 -4.02 12.44
CA VAL A 14 -7.37 -3.52 11.50
C VAL A 14 -7.26 -4.26 10.16
N PHE A 15 -6.07 -4.34 9.57
CA PHE A 15 -5.88 -5.09 8.31
C PHE A 15 -6.15 -6.59 8.47
N ALA A 16 -5.77 -7.17 9.59
CA ALA A 16 -6.06 -8.58 9.90
C ALA A 16 -7.57 -8.88 9.96
N THR A 17 -8.39 -7.95 10.45
CA THR A 17 -9.85 -8.12 10.45
C THR A 17 -10.43 -8.07 9.04
N PHE A 18 -9.96 -7.18 8.17
CA PHE A 18 -10.36 -7.15 6.76
C PHE A 18 -9.97 -8.44 6.04
N PHE A 19 -8.75 -8.90 6.27
CA PHE A 19 -8.25 -10.13 5.67
C PHE A 19 -9.00 -11.37 6.18
N SER A 20 -9.27 -11.46 7.49
CA SER A 20 -10.08 -12.53 8.09
C SER A 20 -11.51 -12.55 7.52
N SER A 21 -12.11 -11.38 7.35
CA SER A 21 -13.44 -11.26 6.74
C SER A 21 -13.43 -11.74 5.29
N TYR A 22 -12.40 -11.38 4.52
CA TYR A 22 -12.21 -11.84 3.15
C TYR A 22 -12.06 -13.36 3.08
N LEU A 23 -11.16 -13.95 3.88
CA LEU A 23 -10.97 -15.40 3.92
C LEU A 23 -12.24 -16.15 4.30
N ARG A 24 -12.99 -15.63 5.26
CA ARG A 24 -14.25 -16.22 5.70
C ARG A 24 -15.30 -16.24 4.58
N MET A 25 -15.38 -15.15 3.81
CA MET A 25 -16.26 -15.08 2.66
C MET A 25 -15.85 -16.01 1.53
N ARG A 26 -14.57 -16.25 1.40
CA ARG A 26 -14.02 -17.09 0.34
C ARG A 26 -14.21 -18.58 0.61
N THR A 27 -14.13 -19.01 1.86
CA THR A 27 -14.14 -20.43 2.21
C THR A 27 -15.55 -21.02 2.34
N GLU A 28 -16.55 -20.24 2.76
CA GLU A 28 -17.93 -20.72 2.94
C GLU A 28 -18.91 -19.54 2.81
N TRP A 29 -19.06 -19.04 1.59
CA TRP A 29 -19.99 -17.94 1.35
C TRP A 29 -21.43 -18.32 1.63
N CYS A 30 -21.83 -19.53 1.21
CA CYS A 30 -23.16 -20.07 1.42
C CYS A 30 -23.11 -21.13 2.53
N THR A 31 -23.09 -20.66 3.77
CA THR A 31 -23.20 -21.49 4.95
C THR A 31 -24.67 -21.95 5.13
N ASP A 32 -24.91 -23.06 5.86
CA ASP A 32 -26.25 -23.49 6.28
C ASP A 32 -27.08 -22.33 6.85
N TRP A 33 -26.45 -21.43 7.55
CA TRP A 33 -27.09 -20.25 8.11
C TRP A 33 -27.57 -19.29 7.01
N ALA A 34 -26.75 -18.98 6.02
CA ALA A 34 -27.10 -18.08 4.92
C ALA A 34 -28.21 -18.66 4.02
N ILE A 35 -28.19 -19.96 3.81
CA ILE A 35 -29.26 -20.71 3.09
C ILE A 35 -30.56 -20.67 3.87
N ARG A 36 -30.50 -20.96 5.18
CA ARG A 36 -31.66 -20.95 6.07
C ARG A 36 -32.29 -19.56 6.20
N ASP A 37 -31.49 -18.50 6.28
CA ASP A 37 -31.94 -17.11 6.36
C ASP A 37 -32.39 -16.55 5.00
N GLY A 38 -32.35 -17.35 3.94
CA GLY A 38 -32.89 -17.02 2.62
C GLY A 38 -32.10 -15.94 1.89
N VAL A 39 -30.79 -15.89 2.12
CA VAL A 39 -29.89 -14.97 1.37
C VAL A 39 -29.98 -15.31 -0.13
N GLU A 40 -30.45 -14.35 -0.92
CA GLU A 40 -30.83 -14.58 -2.33
C GLU A 40 -29.68 -15.13 -3.17
N ALA A 41 -28.44 -14.67 -2.90
CA ALA A 41 -27.23 -15.13 -3.57
C ALA A 41 -26.88 -16.61 -3.29
N CYS A 42 -27.49 -17.24 -2.29
CA CYS A 42 -27.21 -18.63 -1.90
C CYS A 42 -28.33 -19.62 -2.26
N LYS A 43 -29.44 -19.17 -2.86
CA LYS A 43 -30.60 -20.04 -3.16
C LYS A 43 -30.28 -21.16 -4.14
N ASP A 44 -29.41 -20.93 -5.10
CA ASP A 44 -29.07 -21.85 -6.18
C ASP A 44 -27.63 -22.39 -6.10
N VAL A 45 -26.92 -22.13 -5.01
CA VAL A 45 -25.54 -22.54 -4.83
C VAL A 45 -25.48 -23.78 -3.97
N PRO A 46 -24.85 -24.88 -4.41
CA PRO A 46 -24.67 -26.07 -3.57
C PRO A 46 -23.90 -25.75 -2.31
N GLU A 47 -24.33 -26.34 -1.19
CA GLU A 47 -23.66 -26.23 0.10
C GLU A 47 -22.17 -26.57 -0.03
N GLY A 48 -21.27 -25.74 0.52
CA GLY A 48 -19.83 -25.94 0.45
C GLY A 48 -19.16 -25.53 -0.86
N THR A 49 -19.82 -24.78 -1.73
CA THR A 49 -19.19 -24.24 -2.94
C THR A 49 -18.21 -23.13 -2.57
N ILE A 50 -16.93 -23.36 -2.84
CA ILE A 50 -15.87 -22.39 -2.61
C ILE A 50 -15.92 -21.35 -3.73
N VAL A 51 -16.19 -20.09 -3.37
CA VAL A 51 -16.05 -18.96 -4.30
C VAL A 51 -14.56 -18.65 -4.45
N THR A 52 -14.01 -18.86 -5.63
CA THR A 52 -12.61 -18.55 -5.91
C THR A 52 -12.43 -17.09 -6.33
N ALA A 53 -11.23 -16.55 -6.22
CA ALA A 53 -10.96 -15.17 -6.66
C ALA A 53 -11.14 -15.00 -8.18
N SER A 54 -11.02 -16.08 -8.96
CA SER A 54 -11.34 -16.11 -10.39
C SER A 54 -12.82 -15.84 -10.68
N ASP A 55 -13.71 -16.15 -9.74
CA ASP A 55 -15.13 -15.87 -9.88
C ASP A 55 -15.48 -14.43 -9.48
N LEU A 56 -14.60 -13.77 -8.73
CA LEU A 56 -14.76 -12.41 -8.22
C LEU A 56 -14.13 -11.35 -9.14
N LEU A 57 -12.93 -11.61 -9.59
CA LEU A 57 -12.18 -10.76 -10.51
C LEU A 57 -11.84 -11.59 -11.74
N ARG A 58 -12.33 -11.19 -12.90
CA ARG A 58 -11.87 -11.79 -14.15
C ARG A 58 -10.36 -11.70 -14.20
N TYR A 59 -9.69 -12.86 -14.29
CA TYR A 59 -8.25 -12.94 -14.55
C TYR A 59 -7.95 -12.43 -15.96
N ASP A 60 -8.03 -11.12 -16.14
CA ASP A 60 -7.55 -10.50 -17.34
C ASP A 60 -6.16 -9.90 -17.06
N PHE A 61 -5.26 -10.03 -18.02
CA PHE A 61 -3.92 -9.45 -17.94
C PHE A 61 -3.99 -7.94 -17.62
N MET A 62 -5.03 -7.26 -18.14
CA MET A 62 -5.25 -5.83 -17.91
C MET A 62 -5.66 -5.47 -16.49
N THR A 63 -6.26 -6.37 -15.72
CA THR A 63 -6.60 -6.15 -14.30
C THR A 63 -5.44 -6.51 -13.39
N LEU A 64 -4.63 -7.49 -13.77
CA LEU A 64 -3.49 -7.96 -12.97
C LEU A 64 -2.26 -7.04 -13.10
N LEU A 65 -2.03 -6.50 -14.29
CA LEU A 65 -0.85 -5.69 -14.61
C LEU A 65 -0.73 -4.43 -13.74
N PRO A 66 -1.78 -3.61 -13.52
CA PRO A 66 -1.72 -2.45 -12.64
C PRO A 66 -1.34 -2.81 -11.21
N GLY A 67 -1.90 -3.90 -10.67
CA GLY A 67 -1.58 -4.38 -9.32
C GLY A 67 -0.10 -4.81 -9.19
N ALA A 68 0.43 -5.51 -10.18
CA ALA A 68 1.85 -5.89 -10.20
C ALA A 68 2.76 -4.66 -10.30
N ILE A 69 2.48 -3.72 -11.20
CA ILE A 69 3.23 -2.47 -11.33
C ILE A 69 3.20 -1.69 -10.01
N ASN A 70 2.04 -1.58 -9.38
CA ASN A 70 1.86 -0.92 -8.09
C ASN A 70 2.73 -1.55 -6.98
N THR A 71 2.84 -2.88 -6.97
CA THR A 71 3.71 -3.59 -6.02
C THR A 71 5.17 -3.22 -6.22
N PHE A 72 5.66 -3.19 -7.47
CA PHE A 72 7.03 -2.77 -7.76
C PHE A 72 7.29 -1.31 -7.39
N LEU A 73 6.34 -0.41 -7.67
CA LEU A 73 6.47 1.01 -7.30
C LEU A 73 6.64 1.19 -5.80
N LEU A 74 5.86 0.49 -4.98
CA LEU A 74 5.97 0.56 -3.52
C LEU A 74 7.30 -0.02 -3.03
N ILE A 75 7.73 -1.18 -3.51
CA ILE A 75 9.02 -1.78 -3.13
C ILE A 75 10.18 -0.85 -3.46
N ILE A 76 10.19 -0.23 -4.65
CA ILE A 76 11.22 0.75 -5.02
C ILE A 76 11.12 1.99 -4.14
N SER A 77 9.92 2.47 -3.82
CA SER A 77 9.72 3.62 -2.92
C SER A 77 10.27 3.35 -1.51
N SER A 78 10.06 2.14 -1.01
CA SER A 78 10.61 1.67 0.26
C SER A 78 12.14 1.65 0.26
N TYR A 79 12.75 1.23 -0.83
CA TYR A 79 14.20 1.28 -0.99
C TYR A 79 14.73 2.73 -0.99
N THR A 80 14.04 3.65 -1.68
CA THR A 80 14.48 5.06 -1.74
C THR A 80 14.42 5.76 -0.38
N ILE A 81 13.46 5.43 0.48
CA ILE A 81 13.42 6.01 1.84
C ILE A 81 14.53 5.48 2.74
N VAL A 82 14.93 4.21 2.58
CA VAL A 82 16.10 3.65 3.27
C VAL A 82 17.37 4.37 2.84
N LEU A 83 17.52 4.65 1.54
CA LEU A 83 18.66 5.43 1.03
C LEU A 83 18.65 6.85 1.58
N ALA A 84 17.48 7.50 1.70
CA ALA A 84 17.36 8.82 2.33
C ALA A 84 17.84 8.79 3.78
N LEU A 85 17.41 7.81 4.57
CA LEU A 85 17.82 7.64 5.96
C LEU A 85 19.32 7.35 6.10
N LYS A 86 19.83 6.42 5.29
CA LYS A 86 21.27 6.09 5.25
C LYS A 86 22.10 7.32 4.95
N THR A 87 21.72 8.08 3.91
CA THR A 87 22.41 9.31 3.52
C THR A 87 22.33 10.39 4.59
N ALA A 88 21.22 10.52 5.31
CA ALA A 88 21.06 11.47 6.40
C ALA A 88 21.97 11.16 7.60
N LYS A 89 22.18 9.87 7.91
CA LYS A 89 23.02 9.42 9.03
C LYS A 89 24.51 9.31 8.69
N ASP A 90 24.87 9.32 7.40
CA ASP A 90 26.26 9.17 6.98
C ASP A 90 27.03 10.49 7.15
N THR A 91 27.91 10.54 8.15
CA THR A 91 28.79 11.70 8.42
C THR A 91 29.90 11.85 7.39
N ASN A 92 30.33 10.75 6.75
CA ASN A 92 31.40 10.70 5.77
C ASN A 92 30.90 10.68 4.32
N TRP A 93 29.64 11.04 4.10
CA TRP A 93 29.02 11.00 2.78
C TRP A 93 29.78 11.85 1.76
N LYS A 94 30.07 11.24 0.62
CA LYS A 94 30.71 11.90 -0.53
C LYS A 94 29.80 11.80 -1.76
N PRO A 95 29.74 12.84 -2.61
CA PRO A 95 28.98 12.78 -3.84
C PRO A 95 29.51 11.66 -4.74
N SER A 96 28.61 10.90 -5.35
CA SER A 96 28.94 9.85 -6.31
C SER A 96 29.53 10.48 -7.58
N SER A 97 30.38 9.74 -8.30
CA SER A 97 30.87 10.14 -9.61
C SER A 97 29.79 9.97 -10.69
N GLY A 98 29.75 10.86 -11.67
CA GLY A 98 28.86 10.77 -12.83
C GLY A 98 27.54 11.55 -12.70
N VAL A 99 26.49 11.10 -13.39
CA VAL A 99 25.17 11.76 -13.46
C VAL A 99 24.53 11.88 -12.08
N MET A 100 24.65 10.85 -11.24
CA MET A 100 24.16 10.86 -9.85
C MET A 100 24.82 11.94 -9.00
N GLY A 101 26.13 12.19 -9.19
CA GLY A 101 26.84 13.26 -8.47
C GLY A 101 26.38 14.67 -8.87
N LYS A 102 25.96 14.86 -10.13
CA LYS A 102 25.36 16.13 -10.58
C LYS A 102 23.99 16.38 -9.97
N LEU A 103 23.18 15.33 -9.83
CA LEU A 103 21.86 15.38 -9.18
C LEU A 103 21.96 15.54 -7.66
N MET A 104 23.02 15.02 -7.04
CA MET A 104 23.22 14.97 -5.59
C MET A 104 24.56 15.61 -5.19
N PRO A 105 24.76 16.92 -5.42
CA PRO A 105 26.04 17.60 -5.15
C PRO A 105 26.33 17.80 -3.65
N SER A 106 25.30 17.66 -2.78
CA SER A 106 25.46 17.77 -1.33
C SER A 106 24.56 16.75 -0.63
N ARG A 107 24.97 16.35 0.60
CA ARG A 107 24.18 15.41 1.44
C ARG A 107 22.73 15.88 1.61
N LYS A 108 22.51 17.16 1.90
CA LYS A 108 21.17 17.75 2.04
C LYS A 108 20.32 17.55 0.76
N LYS A 109 20.90 17.84 -0.42
CA LYS A 109 20.20 17.64 -1.70
C LYS A 109 19.97 16.16 -2.00
N ALA A 110 20.89 15.28 -1.63
CA ALA A 110 20.73 13.84 -1.81
C ALA A 110 19.56 13.29 -0.99
N VAL A 111 19.47 13.62 0.29
CA VAL A 111 18.33 13.23 1.16
C VAL A 111 17.03 13.75 0.60
N ARG A 112 16.97 15.03 0.22
CA ARG A 112 15.77 15.62 -0.39
C ARG A 112 15.35 14.88 -1.66
N ASN A 113 16.28 14.60 -2.56
CA ASN A 113 15.97 13.96 -3.83
C ASN A 113 15.47 12.52 -3.64
N TYR A 114 16.00 11.79 -2.67
CA TYR A 114 15.45 10.47 -2.32
C TYR A 114 14.05 10.57 -1.74
N LEU A 115 13.76 11.54 -0.87
CA LEU A 115 12.41 11.77 -0.35
C LEU A 115 11.43 12.17 -1.48
N ILE A 116 11.86 13.03 -2.42
CA ILE A 116 11.04 13.38 -3.60
C ILE A 116 10.79 12.15 -4.48
N ALA A 117 11.80 11.31 -4.70
CA ALA A 117 11.62 10.08 -5.45
C ALA A 117 10.56 9.15 -4.80
N THR A 118 10.64 8.99 -3.48
CA THR A 118 9.62 8.22 -2.73
C THR A 118 8.23 8.86 -2.86
N LEU A 119 8.12 10.18 -2.76
CA LEU A 119 6.86 10.93 -2.92
C LEU A 119 6.26 10.71 -4.31
N VAL A 120 7.07 10.79 -5.37
CA VAL A 120 6.61 10.59 -6.76
C VAL A 120 6.13 9.15 -6.98
N LEU A 121 6.90 8.15 -6.51
CA LEU A 121 6.53 6.74 -6.64
C LEU A 121 5.23 6.42 -5.88
N GLY A 122 5.07 6.93 -4.66
CA GLY A 122 3.86 6.75 -3.89
C GLY A 122 2.64 7.49 -4.48
N SER A 123 2.85 8.67 -5.06
CA SER A 123 1.78 9.39 -5.78
C SER A 123 1.36 8.63 -7.04
N MET A 124 2.31 8.04 -7.77
CA MET A 124 2.03 7.23 -8.96
C MET A 124 1.20 5.98 -8.60
N PHE A 125 1.48 5.36 -7.45
CA PHE A 125 0.65 4.27 -6.91
C PHE A 125 -0.82 4.71 -6.75
N ILE A 126 -1.09 5.85 -6.11
CA ILE A 126 -2.46 6.35 -5.92
C ILE A 126 -3.15 6.60 -7.26
N VAL A 127 -2.47 7.24 -8.21
CA VAL A 127 -3.04 7.52 -9.55
C VAL A 127 -3.42 6.24 -10.27
N LEU A 128 -2.50 5.26 -10.33
CA LEU A 128 -2.77 3.97 -10.97
C LEU A 128 -3.93 3.23 -10.28
N LYS A 129 -4.03 3.33 -8.95
CA LYS A 129 -5.13 2.72 -8.19
C LYS A 129 -6.48 3.33 -8.49
N LEU A 130 -6.54 4.64 -8.64
CA LEU A 130 -7.78 5.35 -9.04
C LEU A 130 -8.21 4.98 -10.46
N VAL A 131 -7.26 4.86 -11.38
CA VAL A 131 -7.53 4.40 -12.76
C VAL A 131 -8.08 2.96 -12.75
N GLU A 132 -7.46 2.06 -11.99
CA GLU A 132 -7.92 0.68 -11.83
C GLU A 132 -9.35 0.63 -11.26
N TRP A 133 -9.64 1.38 -10.21
CA TRP A 133 -10.98 1.43 -9.64
C TRP A 133 -12.02 1.98 -10.63
N SER A 134 -11.67 3.01 -11.39
CA SER A 134 -12.58 3.55 -12.41
C SER A 134 -12.94 2.52 -13.48
N HIS A 135 -11.98 1.68 -13.86
CA HIS A 135 -12.18 0.59 -14.82
C HIS A 135 -13.07 -0.51 -14.23
N LEU A 136 -12.81 -0.96 -13.00
CA LEU A 136 -13.62 -1.99 -12.32
C LEU A 136 -15.07 -1.56 -12.14
N VAL A 137 -15.32 -0.31 -11.77
CA VAL A 137 -16.68 0.24 -11.66
C VAL A 137 -17.37 0.27 -13.03
N ALA A 138 -16.65 0.61 -14.10
CA ALA A 138 -17.20 0.61 -15.45
C ALA A 138 -17.56 -0.81 -15.94
N GLU A 139 -16.89 -1.84 -15.45
CA GLU A 139 -17.21 -3.26 -15.71
C GLU A 139 -18.36 -3.79 -14.85
N GLY A 140 -18.93 -2.98 -13.96
CA GLY A 140 -20.05 -3.38 -13.10
C GLY A 140 -19.64 -4.02 -11.77
N PHE A 141 -18.33 -4.03 -11.46
CA PHE A 141 -17.84 -4.45 -10.15
C PHE A 141 -17.91 -3.26 -9.19
N ASP A 142 -19.04 -3.12 -8.51
CA ASP A 142 -19.33 -1.98 -7.65
C ASP A 142 -19.39 -2.37 -6.14
N ILE A 143 -19.55 -1.36 -5.30
CA ILE A 143 -19.68 -1.51 -3.85
C ILE A 143 -21.03 -2.16 -3.46
N GLY A 144 -21.99 -2.24 -4.38
CA GLY A 144 -23.29 -2.85 -4.13
C GLY A 144 -23.25 -4.36 -3.90
N THR A 145 -22.17 -5.03 -4.33
CA THR A 145 -21.94 -6.44 -4.04
C THR A 145 -21.12 -6.58 -2.75
N THR A 146 -21.36 -7.66 -1.99
CA THR A 146 -20.63 -7.88 -0.74
C THR A 146 -19.15 -8.10 -0.99
N GLN A 147 -18.81 -8.76 -2.10
CA GLN A 147 -17.43 -8.98 -2.55
C GLN A 147 -16.74 -7.66 -2.93
N GLY A 148 -17.42 -6.83 -3.74
CA GLY A 148 -16.96 -5.50 -4.09
C GLY A 148 -16.77 -4.63 -2.85
N SER A 149 -17.72 -4.66 -1.91
CA SER A 149 -17.59 -3.91 -0.65
C SER A 149 -16.32 -4.26 0.11
N ILE A 150 -16.01 -5.53 0.31
CA ILE A 150 -14.79 -5.94 1.04
C ILE A 150 -13.53 -5.55 0.28
N PHE A 151 -13.51 -5.74 -1.04
CA PHE A 151 -12.40 -5.36 -1.88
C PHE A 151 -12.13 -3.85 -1.79
N TYR A 152 -13.17 -3.02 -1.99
CA TYR A 152 -13.01 -1.56 -1.95
C TYR A 152 -12.71 -1.03 -0.56
N ILE A 153 -13.24 -1.64 0.51
CA ILE A 153 -12.92 -1.24 1.89
C ILE A 153 -11.46 -1.58 2.21
N ALA A 154 -11.00 -2.80 1.91
CA ALA A 154 -9.64 -3.22 2.22
C ALA A 154 -8.60 -2.42 1.41
N THR A 155 -8.79 -2.30 0.09
CA THR A 155 -7.88 -1.55 -0.78
C THR A 155 -7.99 -0.05 -0.56
N GLY A 156 -9.18 0.47 -0.20
CA GLY A 156 -9.41 1.87 0.14
C GLY A 156 -8.79 2.27 1.47
N ALA A 157 -8.90 1.44 2.50
CA ALA A 157 -8.21 1.66 3.76
C ALA A 157 -6.70 1.71 3.55
N HIS A 158 -6.15 0.79 2.74
CA HIS A 158 -4.73 0.84 2.37
C HIS A 158 -4.38 2.13 1.61
N GLY A 159 -5.16 2.50 0.60
CA GLY A 159 -4.97 3.74 -0.17
C GLY A 159 -5.02 5.00 0.70
N LEU A 160 -5.90 5.03 1.72
CA LEU A 160 -5.95 6.10 2.71
C LEU A 160 -4.64 6.19 3.52
N HIS A 161 -4.09 5.06 3.96
CA HIS A 161 -2.80 5.01 4.66
C HIS A 161 -1.65 5.52 3.77
N VAL A 162 -1.61 5.11 2.50
CA VAL A 162 -0.64 5.65 1.53
C VAL A 162 -0.81 7.16 1.39
N PHE A 163 -2.03 7.66 1.23
CA PHE A 163 -2.31 9.09 1.09
C PHE A 163 -1.86 9.89 2.32
N VAL A 164 -2.20 9.46 3.53
CA VAL A 164 -1.73 10.09 4.78
C VAL A 164 -0.20 10.06 4.83
N GLY A 165 0.42 8.94 4.45
CA GLY A 165 1.88 8.83 4.35
C GLY A 165 2.47 9.86 3.38
N LEU A 166 1.85 10.09 2.21
CA LEU A 166 2.31 11.11 1.25
C LEU A 166 2.24 12.53 1.84
N LEU A 167 1.22 12.86 2.64
CA LEU A 167 1.15 14.16 3.31
C LEU A 167 2.29 14.35 4.33
N VAL A 168 2.59 13.31 5.11
CA VAL A 168 3.72 13.34 6.05
C VAL A 168 5.05 13.44 5.28
N MET A 169 5.19 12.71 4.17
CA MET A 169 6.39 12.76 3.34
C MET A 169 6.59 14.14 2.72
N LEU A 170 5.52 14.79 2.26
CA LEU A 170 5.57 16.16 1.76
C LEU A 170 6.11 17.12 2.84
N TYR A 171 5.65 16.97 4.08
CA TYR A 171 6.19 17.74 5.21
C TYR A 171 7.70 17.46 5.41
N LEU A 172 8.14 16.19 5.32
CA LEU A 172 9.56 15.83 5.46
C LEU A 172 10.43 16.44 4.33
N VAL A 173 9.91 16.50 3.10
CA VAL A 173 10.58 17.17 1.97
C VAL A 173 10.75 18.66 2.24
N PHE A 174 9.70 19.36 2.67
CA PHE A 174 9.79 20.79 3.03
C PHE A 174 10.79 21.04 4.17
N LYS A 175 10.74 20.18 5.20
CA LYS A 175 11.71 20.27 6.31
C LYS A 175 13.15 20.03 5.84
N SER A 176 13.35 19.14 4.87
CA SER A 176 14.68 18.92 4.26
C SER A 176 15.25 20.19 3.59
N ASP A 177 14.37 21.00 2.98
CA ASP A 177 14.79 22.24 2.33
C ASP A 177 15.11 23.36 3.33
N THR A 178 14.35 23.46 4.41
CA THR A 178 14.51 24.53 5.41
C THR A 178 15.65 24.25 6.39
N VAL A 179 15.54 23.18 7.15
CA VAL A 179 16.45 22.85 8.25
C VAL A 179 17.54 21.87 7.81
N GLY A 180 17.20 20.92 6.91
CA GLY A 180 18.06 19.80 6.55
C GLY A 180 17.99 18.67 7.58
N TYR A 181 18.63 17.54 7.23
CA TYR A 181 18.72 16.38 8.10
C TYR A 181 20.17 16.04 8.39
N ASP A 182 20.46 15.86 9.68
CA ASP A 182 21.72 15.42 10.25
C ASP A 182 21.54 14.19 11.11
N GLU A 183 22.61 13.58 11.56
CA GLU A 183 22.60 12.38 12.41
C GLU A 183 21.67 12.53 13.62
N ASN A 184 21.66 13.71 14.25
CA ASN A 184 20.84 14.01 15.43
C ASN A 184 19.36 14.32 15.10
N ASN A 185 19.03 14.66 13.85
CA ASN A 185 17.68 15.11 13.44
C ASN A 185 17.01 14.16 12.44
N ALA A 186 17.64 13.04 12.08
CA ALA A 186 17.10 12.06 11.15
C ALA A 186 15.99 11.16 11.74
N GLN A 187 15.65 11.31 13.02
CA GLN A 187 14.64 10.48 13.69
C GLN A 187 13.26 10.55 13.01
N GLY A 188 12.90 11.70 12.43
CA GLY A 188 11.64 11.85 11.70
C GLY A 188 11.57 10.95 10.46
N ILE A 189 12.68 10.85 9.69
CA ILE A 189 12.77 9.95 8.54
C ILE A 189 12.75 8.49 9.00
N GLU A 190 13.42 8.16 10.11
CA GLU A 190 13.45 6.81 10.68
C GLU A 190 12.05 6.34 11.07
N TYR A 191 11.27 7.16 11.80
CA TYR A 191 9.92 6.81 12.21
C TYR A 191 8.95 6.73 11.04
N PHE A 192 9.09 7.65 10.10
CA PHE A 192 8.30 7.62 8.89
C PHE A 192 8.64 6.40 8.02
N GLY A 193 9.92 6.05 7.89
CA GLY A 193 10.36 4.86 7.16
C GLY A 193 9.76 3.57 7.73
N LEU A 194 9.68 3.42 9.05
CA LEU A 194 9.01 2.27 9.68
C LEU A 194 7.52 2.21 9.34
N TYR A 195 6.83 3.36 9.36
CA TYR A 195 5.43 3.44 8.95
C TYR A 195 5.25 3.09 7.47
N TRP A 196 6.10 3.63 6.59
CA TRP A 196 6.04 3.38 5.15
C TRP A 196 6.29 1.91 4.80
N HIS A 197 7.25 1.27 5.45
CA HIS A 197 7.49 -0.16 5.31
C HIS A 197 6.30 -1.02 5.75
N PHE A 198 5.62 -0.62 6.82
CA PHE A 198 4.39 -1.29 7.24
C PHE A 198 3.31 -1.18 6.16
N VAL A 199 3.11 0.00 5.58
CA VAL A 199 2.12 0.22 4.51
C VAL A 199 2.47 -0.63 3.27
N ASP A 200 3.73 -0.68 2.87
CA ASP A 200 4.18 -1.53 1.76
C ASP A 200 3.94 -3.02 2.03
N LEU A 201 4.24 -3.46 3.24
CA LEU A 201 4.03 -4.86 3.63
C LEU A 201 2.55 -5.23 3.62
N ALA A 202 1.68 -4.32 4.04
CA ALA A 202 0.23 -4.51 3.95
C ALA A 202 -0.21 -4.73 2.49
N TRP A 203 0.34 -3.96 1.54
CA TRP A 203 0.06 -4.15 0.11
C TRP A 203 0.54 -5.50 -0.42
N VAL A 204 1.75 -5.92 -0.05
CA VAL A 204 2.32 -7.23 -0.44
C VAL A 204 1.45 -8.40 0.03
N VAL A 205 0.67 -8.23 1.11
CA VAL A 205 -0.32 -9.23 1.57
C VAL A 205 -1.65 -9.06 0.84
N ILE A 206 -2.15 -7.83 0.67
CA ILE A 206 -3.42 -7.53 0.01
C ILE A 206 -3.39 -7.97 -1.47
N PHE A 207 -2.32 -7.67 -2.19
CA PHE A 207 -2.24 -7.97 -3.61
C PHE A 207 -2.39 -9.47 -3.93
N PRO A 208 -1.61 -10.41 -3.34
CA PRO A 208 -1.83 -11.82 -3.61
C PRO A 208 -3.21 -12.31 -3.15
N ALA A 209 -3.70 -11.84 -2.02
CA ALA A 209 -4.95 -12.29 -1.45
C ALA A 209 -6.17 -11.94 -2.31
N PHE A 210 -6.21 -10.73 -2.85
CA PHE A 210 -7.36 -10.23 -3.59
C PHE A 210 -7.25 -10.37 -5.11
N TYR A 211 -6.01 -10.48 -5.65
CA TYR A 211 -5.77 -10.49 -7.09
C TYR A 211 -5.27 -11.83 -7.64
N LEU A 212 -4.62 -12.67 -6.82
CA LEU A 212 -4.03 -13.93 -7.30
C LEU A 212 -4.76 -15.17 -6.75
N TYR A 213 -5.48 -15.03 -5.69
CA TYR A 213 -6.14 -16.10 -4.98
C TYR A 213 -7.63 -15.88 -4.97
#